data_63a3e9e1913862e405a9cf34c995f60b
#
_entry.id   63a3e9e1913862e405a9cf34c995f60b
#
_cell.length_a   1.000
_cell.length_b   1.000
_cell.length_c   1.000
_cell.angle_alpha   90.00
_cell.angle_beta   90.00
_cell.angle_gamma   90.00
#
_symmetry.space_group_name_H-M   'P 1'
#
loop_
_entity.id
_entity.type
_entity.pdbx_description
1 polymer ?
#
loop_
_entity_poly.entity_id
_entity_poly.type
_entity_poly.pdbx_seq_one_letter_code
_entity_poly.pdbx_strand_id
1 'polypeptide(L)'
;MRKDIPELLAPAGDRERLETALLYGADAVYLAGKGFGLRAACGNFDEEGLREAVRLAHAQGARVYVACNILPRNEEIRRLPAFLELVQDAGADAVIAADLGVMGLVKRHAPRCALHASTQLGVVNEETARVLYEHGVARVVLARELSLEEIEEIRARTPAALELEAFVHGAMCMAYSGRCMLSAYLTGRDANRGDCAQPCRWRFRIREAGRPGPEWSAEAGEDGAYLFNAMDLCMVEHIAALDRAGIGSFKIEGRATAAYYPAAAVNAYRAAMDSYAAAGCPADYVVPAWIREELDKISHRPYGTGFYFGPPEQATDSGGYIQHYEVAAVTEGWKEGRLLLSQRNRFAAGDRLEILEPGRPPIPLIAAELLDGEGHPITTAPHPTMKLSLACPHPVTPGVMLRRKK
;
A
#
# COMPACT_ATOMS: atom_id res chain seq x y z
N MET A 1 0.55 -18.55 -9.13
CA MET A 1 1.72 -18.11 -8.30
C MET A 1 3.00 -18.52 -9.01
N ARG A 2 3.87 -17.58 -9.27
CA ARG A 2 5.23 -17.86 -9.73
C ARG A 2 5.99 -18.46 -8.56
N LYS A 3 6.51 -19.67 -8.69
CA LYS A 3 7.05 -20.47 -7.59
C LYS A 3 8.39 -19.96 -7.00
N ASP A 4 9.03 -18.98 -7.63
CA ASP A 4 10.43 -18.68 -7.40
C ASP A 4 10.72 -17.23 -6.92
N ILE A 5 9.69 -16.41 -6.68
CA ILE A 5 9.84 -15.04 -6.15
C ILE A 5 8.77 -14.74 -5.08
N PRO A 6 9.01 -13.79 -4.17
CA PRO A 6 8.04 -13.37 -3.17
C PRO A 6 6.69 -12.96 -3.75
N GLU A 7 5.63 -13.05 -2.94
CA GLU A 7 4.30 -12.56 -3.27
C GLU A 7 4.27 -11.03 -3.22
N LEU A 8 3.63 -10.37 -4.18
CA LEU A 8 3.36 -8.94 -4.12
C LEU A 8 1.98 -8.69 -3.53
N LEU A 9 1.94 -8.17 -2.29
CA LEU A 9 0.71 -7.90 -1.54
C LEU A 9 0.35 -6.41 -1.61
N ALA A 10 -0.76 -6.11 -2.28
CA ALA A 10 -1.22 -4.75 -2.55
C ALA A 10 -2.38 -4.30 -1.65
N PRO A 11 -2.48 -2.98 -1.35
CA PRO A 11 -3.59 -2.43 -0.59
C PRO A 11 -4.86 -2.28 -1.43
N ALA A 12 -6.03 -2.68 -0.89
CA ALA A 12 -7.34 -2.47 -1.49
C ALA A 12 -8.29 -1.81 -0.48
N GLY A 13 -8.40 -0.48 -0.51
CA GLY A 13 -9.24 0.29 0.41
C GLY A 13 -10.72 0.29 0.02
N ASP A 14 -11.03 0.09 -1.24
CA ASP A 14 -12.34 -0.04 -1.84
C ASP A 14 -12.24 -0.80 -3.17
N ARG A 15 -13.38 -0.90 -3.90
CA ARG A 15 -13.49 -1.62 -5.16
C ARG A 15 -12.55 -1.06 -6.24
N GLU A 16 -12.50 0.26 -6.44
CA GLU A 16 -11.64 0.87 -7.47
C GLU A 16 -10.16 0.54 -7.24
N ARG A 17 -9.71 0.60 -5.98
CA ARG A 17 -8.33 0.25 -5.60
C ARG A 17 -8.05 -1.24 -5.74
N LEU A 18 -9.05 -2.08 -5.45
CA LEU A 18 -8.95 -3.53 -5.67
C LEU A 18 -8.73 -3.85 -7.15
N GLU A 19 -9.63 -3.38 -8.01
CA GLU A 19 -9.56 -3.61 -9.47
C GLU A 19 -8.24 -3.06 -10.03
N THR A 20 -7.81 -1.90 -9.55
CA THR A 20 -6.52 -1.29 -9.90
C THR A 20 -5.33 -2.16 -9.47
N ALA A 21 -5.28 -2.61 -8.23
CA ALA A 21 -4.18 -3.45 -7.75
C ALA A 21 -4.06 -4.75 -8.54
N LEU A 22 -5.18 -5.38 -8.86
CA LEU A 22 -5.24 -6.60 -9.66
C LEU A 22 -4.78 -6.34 -11.11
N LEU A 23 -5.26 -5.26 -11.74
CA LEU A 23 -4.87 -4.88 -13.11
C LEU A 23 -3.35 -4.70 -13.24
N TYR A 24 -2.71 -4.11 -12.24
CA TYR A 24 -1.27 -3.84 -12.23
C TYR A 24 -0.42 -5.00 -11.68
N GLY A 25 -1.01 -6.16 -11.39
CA GLY A 25 -0.29 -7.42 -11.18
C GLY A 25 0.01 -7.77 -9.72
N ALA A 26 -0.85 -7.39 -8.78
CA ALA A 26 -0.80 -7.89 -7.42
C ALA A 26 -1.08 -9.41 -7.37
N ASP A 27 -0.25 -10.17 -6.65
CA ASP A 27 -0.47 -11.61 -6.39
C ASP A 27 -1.49 -11.81 -5.27
N ALA A 28 -1.61 -10.84 -4.38
CA ALA A 28 -2.59 -10.82 -3.30
C ALA A 28 -2.99 -9.38 -2.96
N VAL A 29 -4.18 -9.22 -2.39
CA VAL A 29 -4.67 -7.94 -1.90
C VAL A 29 -5.08 -8.04 -0.44
N TYR A 30 -4.85 -6.96 0.34
CA TYR A 30 -5.39 -6.87 1.68
C TYR A 30 -6.40 -5.73 1.79
N LEU A 31 -7.52 -6.07 2.39
CA LEU A 31 -8.68 -5.19 2.53
C LEU A 31 -9.26 -5.29 3.94
N ALA A 32 -10.32 -4.55 4.26
CA ALA A 32 -11.02 -4.68 5.53
C ALA A 32 -12.53 -4.52 5.36
N GLY A 33 -13.26 -5.21 6.22
CA GLY A 33 -14.67 -4.93 6.42
C GLY A 33 -14.91 -3.68 7.26
N LYS A 34 -16.13 -3.15 7.23
CA LYS A 34 -16.53 -2.01 8.06
C LYS A 34 -16.44 -2.40 9.55
N GLY A 35 -15.65 -1.66 10.34
CA GLY A 35 -15.61 -1.74 11.80
C GLY A 35 -14.42 -2.51 12.43
N PHE A 36 -13.64 -3.29 11.68
CA PHE A 36 -12.57 -4.12 12.26
C PHE A 36 -11.15 -3.84 11.73
N GLY A 37 -11.01 -2.90 10.82
CA GLY A 37 -9.72 -2.53 10.23
C GLY A 37 -9.22 -1.14 10.67
N LEU A 38 -7.88 -0.97 10.75
CA LEU A 38 -7.21 0.26 11.19
C LEU A 38 -7.31 1.47 10.24
N ARG A 39 -8.12 1.44 9.25
CA ARG A 39 -8.35 2.56 8.33
C ARG A 39 -9.84 2.83 8.22
N ALA A 40 -10.43 3.34 9.30
CA ALA A 40 -11.88 3.61 9.37
C ALA A 40 -12.35 4.61 8.29
N ALA A 41 -11.50 5.57 7.91
CA ALA A 41 -11.78 6.56 6.87
C ALA A 41 -11.70 6.01 5.42
N CYS A 42 -11.24 4.77 5.22
CA CYS A 42 -11.33 4.11 3.91
C CYS A 42 -12.77 3.70 3.62
N GLY A 43 -13.12 3.53 2.34
CA GLY A 43 -14.43 3.02 1.93
C GLY A 43 -14.79 1.70 2.62
N ASN A 44 -13.79 0.82 2.83
CA ASN A 44 -13.94 -0.53 3.35
C ASN A 44 -15.11 -1.29 2.69
N PHE A 45 -15.19 -2.59 2.92
CA PHE A 45 -16.16 -3.43 2.25
C PHE A 45 -17.30 -3.79 3.20
N ASP A 46 -18.54 -3.68 2.74
CA ASP A 46 -19.67 -4.32 3.36
C ASP A 46 -19.73 -5.81 2.97
N GLU A 47 -20.75 -6.51 3.41
CA GLU A 47 -20.89 -7.95 3.20
C GLU A 47 -20.88 -8.33 1.71
N GLU A 48 -21.70 -7.67 0.90
CA GLU A 48 -21.80 -7.94 -0.54
C GLU A 48 -20.51 -7.55 -1.27
N GLY A 49 -19.98 -6.37 -0.95
CA GLY A 49 -18.70 -5.91 -1.50
C GLY A 49 -17.53 -6.83 -1.15
N LEU A 50 -17.50 -7.43 0.05
CA LEU A 50 -16.48 -8.40 0.43
C LEU A 50 -16.56 -9.67 -0.41
N ARG A 51 -17.77 -10.24 -0.59
CA ARG A 51 -17.99 -11.43 -1.43
C ARG A 51 -17.58 -11.16 -2.87
N GLU A 52 -17.95 -9.99 -3.41
CA GLU A 52 -17.55 -9.60 -4.75
C GLU A 52 -16.04 -9.37 -4.88
N ALA A 53 -15.40 -8.74 -3.89
CA ALA A 53 -13.95 -8.52 -3.87
C ALA A 53 -13.18 -9.84 -3.95
N VAL A 54 -13.59 -10.84 -3.15
CA VAL A 54 -12.97 -12.18 -3.18
C VAL A 54 -13.17 -12.84 -4.55
N ARG A 55 -14.38 -12.81 -5.08
CA ARG A 55 -14.68 -13.38 -6.41
C ARG A 55 -13.86 -12.74 -7.53
N LEU A 56 -13.73 -11.40 -7.53
CA LEU A 56 -12.95 -10.67 -8.54
C LEU A 56 -11.45 -11.00 -8.44
N ALA A 57 -10.90 -11.04 -7.22
CA ALA A 57 -9.49 -11.37 -7.02
C ALA A 57 -9.19 -12.82 -7.44
N HIS A 58 -9.99 -13.77 -7.00
CA HIS A 58 -9.84 -15.20 -7.35
C HIS A 58 -9.99 -15.45 -8.85
N ALA A 59 -10.89 -14.72 -9.54
CA ALA A 59 -11.03 -14.81 -11.00
C ALA A 59 -9.75 -14.40 -11.76
N GLN A 60 -8.87 -13.61 -11.13
CA GLN A 60 -7.56 -13.22 -11.65
C GLN A 60 -6.38 -13.99 -11.02
N GLY A 61 -6.68 -15.02 -10.20
CA GLY A 61 -5.68 -15.85 -9.54
C GLY A 61 -5.00 -15.19 -8.34
N ALA A 62 -5.49 -14.05 -7.86
CA ALA A 62 -4.97 -13.33 -6.71
C ALA A 62 -5.68 -13.74 -5.40
N ARG A 63 -4.95 -13.69 -4.28
CA ARG A 63 -5.47 -14.00 -2.94
C ARG A 63 -6.04 -12.77 -2.24
N VAL A 64 -6.94 -12.99 -1.27
CA VAL A 64 -7.56 -11.92 -0.47
C VAL A 64 -7.32 -12.13 1.01
N TYR A 65 -6.72 -11.14 1.68
CA TYR A 65 -6.46 -11.15 3.11
C TYR A 65 -7.28 -10.07 3.81
N VAL A 66 -8.10 -10.47 4.79
CA VAL A 66 -9.00 -9.55 5.49
C VAL A 66 -8.35 -9.06 6.77
N ALA A 67 -8.14 -7.76 6.88
CA ALA A 67 -7.56 -7.13 8.05
C ALA A 67 -8.59 -6.96 9.18
N CYS A 68 -8.34 -7.66 10.30
CA CYS A 68 -9.04 -7.55 11.59
C CYS A 68 -8.02 -7.08 12.65
N ASN A 69 -7.34 -5.98 12.38
CA ASN A 69 -6.12 -5.58 13.08
C ASN A 69 -6.28 -4.32 13.96
N ILE A 70 -7.49 -3.94 14.34
CA ILE A 70 -7.71 -2.99 15.43
C ILE A 70 -7.30 -3.63 16.77
N LEU A 71 -7.10 -2.83 17.80
CA LEU A 71 -7.08 -3.29 19.20
C LEU A 71 -8.52 -3.25 19.74
N PRO A 72 -9.28 -4.37 19.65
CA PRO A 72 -10.71 -4.36 19.91
C PRO A 72 -10.99 -4.26 21.41
N ARG A 73 -12.09 -3.61 21.74
CA ARG A 73 -12.68 -3.67 23.07
C ARG A 73 -13.76 -4.75 23.13
N ASN A 74 -14.32 -5.00 24.30
CA ASN A 74 -15.32 -6.07 24.49
C ASN A 74 -16.54 -5.94 23.59
N GLU A 75 -16.90 -4.74 23.17
CA GLU A 75 -18.02 -4.52 22.24
C GLU A 75 -17.71 -5.08 20.85
N GLU A 76 -16.54 -4.78 20.30
CA GLU A 76 -16.10 -5.31 19.01
C GLU A 76 -15.87 -6.82 19.08
N ILE A 77 -15.29 -7.32 20.18
CA ILE A 77 -15.11 -8.75 20.40
C ILE A 77 -16.42 -9.54 20.33
N ARG A 78 -17.51 -9.01 20.86
CA ARG A 78 -18.83 -9.66 20.78
C ARG A 78 -19.41 -9.72 19.36
N ARG A 79 -19.03 -8.80 18.50
CA ARG A 79 -19.52 -8.71 17.11
C ARG A 79 -18.62 -9.46 16.13
N LEU A 80 -17.38 -9.75 16.49
CA LEU A 80 -16.37 -10.34 15.63
C LEU A 80 -16.71 -11.77 15.14
N PRO A 81 -17.31 -12.67 15.93
CA PRO A 81 -17.68 -14.01 15.46
C PRO A 81 -18.48 -14.03 14.16
N ALA A 82 -19.59 -13.31 14.10
CA ALA A 82 -20.42 -13.25 12.90
C ALA A 82 -19.68 -12.66 11.69
N PHE A 83 -18.81 -11.67 11.91
CA PHE A 83 -17.97 -11.13 10.84
C PHE A 83 -16.95 -12.14 10.33
N LEU A 84 -16.31 -12.91 11.21
CA LEU A 84 -15.35 -13.95 10.82
C LEU A 84 -16.01 -15.09 10.04
N GLU A 85 -17.22 -15.48 10.43
CA GLU A 85 -18.04 -16.46 9.66
C GLU A 85 -18.33 -15.93 8.26
N LEU A 86 -18.74 -14.65 8.14
CA LEU A 86 -18.92 -13.99 6.85
C LEU A 86 -17.63 -13.97 6.01
N VAL A 87 -16.47 -13.64 6.61
CA VAL A 87 -15.17 -13.60 5.93
C VAL A 87 -14.82 -14.99 5.36
N GLN A 88 -15.03 -16.04 6.15
CA GLN A 88 -14.83 -17.40 5.71
C GLN A 88 -15.80 -17.82 4.60
N ASP A 89 -17.08 -17.49 4.73
CA ASP A 89 -18.11 -17.84 3.76
C ASP A 89 -17.95 -17.07 2.44
N ALA A 90 -17.37 -15.86 2.49
CA ALA A 90 -16.96 -15.13 1.31
C ALA A 90 -15.78 -15.81 0.58
N GLY A 91 -15.07 -16.76 1.23
CA GLY A 91 -13.94 -17.46 0.68
C GLY A 91 -12.61 -16.71 0.79
N ALA A 92 -12.46 -15.79 1.75
CA ALA A 92 -11.19 -15.11 1.99
C ALA A 92 -10.08 -16.11 2.35
N ASP A 93 -8.85 -15.87 1.86
CA ASP A 93 -7.72 -16.78 2.04
C ASP A 93 -7.10 -16.68 3.42
N ALA A 94 -7.08 -15.47 4.01
CA ALA A 94 -6.52 -15.26 5.34
C ALA A 94 -7.18 -14.11 6.11
N VAL A 95 -7.02 -14.14 7.43
CA VAL A 95 -7.34 -13.03 8.35
C VAL A 95 -6.05 -12.51 8.97
N ILE A 96 -5.82 -11.20 8.90
CA ILE A 96 -4.69 -10.51 9.52
C ILE A 96 -5.14 -9.95 10.87
N ALA A 97 -4.60 -10.49 11.97
CA ALA A 97 -4.99 -10.14 13.35
C ALA A 97 -3.82 -9.56 14.15
N ALA A 98 -4.12 -8.60 15.05
CA ALA A 98 -3.15 -7.94 15.93
C ALA A 98 -3.39 -8.22 17.42
N ASP A 99 -4.39 -9.03 17.76
CA ASP A 99 -4.81 -9.33 19.12
C ASP A 99 -4.96 -10.85 19.32
N LEU A 100 -4.44 -11.37 20.43
CA LEU A 100 -4.48 -12.81 20.72
C LEU A 100 -5.92 -13.36 20.87
N GLY A 101 -6.82 -12.57 21.42
CA GLY A 101 -8.24 -12.91 21.53
C GLY A 101 -8.89 -13.01 20.15
N VAL A 102 -8.57 -12.09 19.24
CA VAL A 102 -9.02 -12.13 17.84
C VAL A 102 -8.47 -13.37 17.14
N MET A 103 -7.19 -13.73 17.33
CA MET A 103 -6.60 -14.94 16.77
C MET A 103 -7.34 -16.21 17.24
N GLY A 104 -7.68 -16.25 18.55
CA GLY A 104 -8.50 -17.32 19.10
C GLY A 104 -9.92 -17.40 18.49
N LEU A 105 -10.52 -16.25 18.17
CA LEU A 105 -11.81 -16.19 17.49
C LEU A 105 -11.69 -16.65 16.02
N VAL A 106 -10.65 -16.26 15.29
CA VAL A 106 -10.38 -16.71 13.91
C VAL A 106 -10.33 -18.23 13.85
N LYS A 107 -9.59 -18.86 14.76
CA LYS A 107 -9.49 -20.34 14.82
C LYS A 107 -10.84 -21.04 15.06
N ARG A 108 -11.77 -20.41 15.78
CA ARG A 108 -13.09 -20.96 16.08
C ARG A 108 -14.15 -20.67 15.00
N HIS A 109 -14.12 -19.46 14.42
CA HIS A 109 -15.19 -18.97 13.56
C HIS A 109 -14.80 -18.86 12.08
N ALA A 110 -13.49 -18.89 11.77
CA ALA A 110 -12.98 -18.89 10.40
C ALA A 110 -11.82 -19.90 10.21
N PRO A 111 -11.99 -21.19 10.61
CA PRO A 111 -10.89 -22.17 10.60
C PRO A 111 -10.36 -22.51 9.21
N ARG A 112 -11.08 -22.18 8.13
CA ARG A 112 -10.61 -22.35 6.75
C ARG A 112 -9.72 -21.21 6.26
N CYS A 113 -9.75 -20.05 6.93
CA CYS A 113 -8.87 -18.92 6.60
C CYS A 113 -7.52 -19.11 7.30
N ALA A 114 -6.42 -18.89 6.58
CA ALA A 114 -5.11 -18.82 7.21
C ALA A 114 -5.05 -17.65 8.22
N LEU A 115 -4.31 -17.82 9.30
CA LEU A 115 -4.11 -16.77 10.31
C LEU A 115 -2.78 -16.08 10.05
N HIS A 116 -2.80 -14.77 9.80
CA HIS A 116 -1.64 -13.93 9.65
C HIS A 116 -1.50 -12.99 10.86
N ALA A 117 -0.32 -12.97 11.46
CA ALA A 117 0.00 -12.02 12.53
C ALA A 117 0.31 -10.65 11.95
N SER A 118 -0.44 -9.62 12.37
CA SER A 118 -0.22 -8.24 11.92
C SER A 118 1.11 -7.67 12.44
N THR A 119 1.72 -6.75 11.68
CA THR A 119 2.89 -5.96 12.13
C THR A 119 2.65 -5.26 13.47
N GLN A 120 1.41 -4.97 13.81
CA GLN A 120 1.05 -4.35 15.09
C GLN A 120 1.22 -5.25 16.32
N LEU A 121 1.49 -6.54 16.14
CA LEU A 121 1.97 -7.39 17.23
C LEU A 121 3.41 -7.04 17.62
N GLY A 122 4.15 -6.36 16.75
CA GLY A 122 5.53 -5.94 17.04
C GLY A 122 6.48 -7.12 17.10
N VAL A 123 6.39 -8.05 16.16
CA VAL A 123 7.28 -9.22 16.13
C VAL A 123 8.67 -8.79 15.67
N VAL A 124 9.65 -8.90 16.57
CA VAL A 124 11.05 -8.48 16.36
C VAL A 124 12.08 -9.56 16.74
N ASN A 125 11.65 -10.78 17.00
CA ASN A 125 12.55 -11.88 17.34
C ASN A 125 11.97 -13.24 16.99
N GLU A 126 12.85 -14.24 16.87
CA GLU A 126 12.49 -15.60 16.46
C GLU A 126 11.60 -16.32 17.46
N GLU A 127 11.75 -16.07 18.76
CA GLU A 127 10.94 -16.75 19.77
C GLU A 127 9.47 -16.33 19.70
N THR A 128 9.20 -15.03 19.54
CA THR A 128 7.83 -14.55 19.32
C THR A 128 7.25 -15.13 18.03
N ALA A 129 8.02 -15.19 16.96
CA ALA A 129 7.59 -15.77 15.68
C ALA A 129 7.30 -17.28 15.82
N ARG A 130 8.13 -18.03 16.58
CA ARG A 130 7.95 -19.46 16.85
C ARG A 130 6.70 -19.73 17.68
N VAL A 131 6.49 -18.99 18.76
CA VAL A 131 5.28 -19.13 19.60
C VAL A 131 4.02 -18.85 18.77
N LEU A 132 4.02 -17.85 17.91
CA LEU A 132 2.89 -17.56 17.03
C LEU A 132 2.65 -18.73 16.05
N TYR A 133 3.71 -19.31 15.48
CA TYR A 133 3.61 -20.48 14.62
C TYR A 133 3.00 -21.69 15.34
N GLU A 134 3.44 -21.99 16.56
CA GLU A 134 2.88 -23.06 17.40
C GLU A 134 1.40 -22.81 17.72
N HIS A 135 0.99 -21.53 17.78
CA HIS A 135 -0.41 -21.13 17.89
C HIS A 135 -1.16 -21.10 16.56
N GLY A 136 -0.58 -21.67 15.49
CA GLY A 136 -1.23 -21.86 14.18
C GLY A 136 -1.25 -20.61 13.31
N VAL A 137 -0.36 -19.64 13.56
CA VAL A 137 -0.11 -18.54 12.65
C VAL A 137 0.69 -19.06 11.45
N ALA A 138 0.18 -18.86 10.24
CA ALA A 138 0.83 -19.28 9.00
C ALA A 138 1.83 -18.25 8.47
N ARG A 139 1.61 -16.95 8.77
CA ARG A 139 2.45 -15.84 8.30
C ARG A 139 2.60 -14.78 9.38
N VAL A 140 3.80 -14.26 9.54
CA VAL A 140 4.09 -13.12 10.40
C VAL A 140 4.45 -11.90 9.55
N VAL A 141 3.68 -10.82 9.72
CA VAL A 141 4.07 -9.50 9.21
C VAL A 141 5.04 -8.88 10.21
N LEU A 142 6.31 -8.83 9.86
CA LEU A 142 7.38 -8.34 10.72
C LEU A 142 7.18 -6.87 11.13
N ALA A 143 7.71 -6.50 12.28
CA ALA A 143 7.81 -5.12 12.69
C ALA A 143 8.71 -4.34 11.71
N ARG A 144 8.37 -3.07 11.46
CA ARG A 144 9.10 -2.20 10.51
C ARG A 144 10.39 -1.62 11.08
N GLU A 145 10.63 -1.88 12.33
CA GLU A 145 11.79 -1.45 13.13
C GLU A 145 12.98 -2.42 13.03
N LEU A 146 12.84 -3.54 12.31
CA LEU A 146 13.89 -4.52 12.10
C LEU A 146 14.87 -4.10 10.98
N SER A 147 16.15 -4.38 11.22
CA SER A 147 17.16 -4.38 10.17
C SER A 147 17.07 -5.65 9.31
N LEU A 148 17.69 -5.62 8.14
CA LEU A 148 17.74 -6.78 7.24
C LEU A 148 18.46 -7.97 7.90
N GLU A 149 19.53 -7.71 8.62
CA GLU A 149 20.33 -8.71 9.35
C GLU A 149 19.48 -9.41 10.44
N GLU A 150 18.71 -8.65 11.22
CA GLU A 150 17.77 -9.22 12.21
C GLU A 150 16.69 -10.08 11.55
N ILE A 151 16.21 -9.71 10.36
CA ILE A 151 15.25 -10.52 9.59
C ILE A 151 15.88 -11.83 9.13
N GLU A 152 17.11 -11.81 8.65
CA GLU A 152 17.87 -13.03 8.29
C GLU A 152 18.04 -13.96 9.49
N GLU A 153 18.33 -13.41 10.68
CA GLU A 153 18.41 -14.20 11.92
C GLU A 153 17.06 -14.84 12.28
N ILE A 154 15.97 -14.08 12.23
CA ILE A 154 14.62 -14.62 12.47
C ILE A 154 14.32 -15.73 11.47
N ARG A 155 14.61 -15.53 10.19
CA ARG A 155 14.36 -16.56 9.16
C ARG A 155 15.17 -17.83 9.43
N ALA A 156 16.43 -17.71 9.78
CA ALA A 156 17.32 -18.86 10.03
C ALA A 156 16.88 -19.71 11.23
N ARG A 157 16.16 -19.12 12.19
CA ARG A 157 15.78 -19.79 13.46
C ARG A 157 14.28 -20.11 13.58
N THR A 158 13.50 -19.84 12.53
CA THR A 158 12.06 -20.14 12.49
C THR A 158 11.76 -21.29 11.53
N PRO A 159 10.64 -22.04 11.71
CA PRO A 159 10.25 -23.11 10.81
C PRO A 159 10.10 -22.60 9.36
N ALA A 160 10.58 -23.38 8.39
CA ALA A 160 10.46 -23.03 6.96
C ALA A 160 9.01 -22.85 6.50
N ALA A 161 8.06 -23.51 7.16
CA ALA A 161 6.63 -23.39 6.88
C ALA A 161 6.00 -22.09 7.40
N LEU A 162 6.68 -21.37 8.31
CA LEU A 162 6.24 -20.03 8.72
C LEU A 162 6.65 -19.02 7.64
N GLU A 163 5.68 -18.35 7.03
CA GLU A 163 5.96 -17.29 6.06
C GLU A 163 6.30 -15.98 6.78
N LEU A 164 7.30 -15.27 6.26
CA LEU A 164 7.65 -13.91 6.70
C LEU A 164 7.17 -12.90 5.65
N GLU A 165 6.47 -11.87 6.11
CA GLU A 165 6.00 -10.74 5.30
C GLU A 165 6.61 -9.45 5.82
N ALA A 166 7.07 -8.58 4.93
CA ALA A 166 7.61 -7.28 5.29
C ALA A 166 7.04 -6.15 4.43
N PHE A 167 6.91 -4.96 5.02
CA PHE A 167 6.58 -3.77 4.24
C PHE A 167 7.77 -3.34 3.39
N VAL A 168 7.50 -3.06 2.11
CA VAL A 168 8.52 -2.65 1.14
C VAL A 168 8.28 -1.24 0.60
N HIS A 169 7.07 -0.70 0.75
CA HIS A 169 6.73 0.62 0.20
C HIS A 169 5.64 1.31 1.00
N GLY A 170 5.73 2.65 1.07
CA GLY A 170 4.68 3.53 1.56
C GLY A 170 4.98 4.21 2.88
N ALA A 171 3.95 4.88 3.43
CA ALA A 171 4.10 5.73 4.59
C ALA A 171 4.60 4.98 5.83
N MET A 172 5.68 5.49 6.44
CA MET A 172 6.18 5.03 7.72
C MET A 172 5.47 5.73 8.88
N CYS A 173 5.33 5.02 9.99
CA CYS A 173 4.79 5.55 11.23
C CYS A 173 5.92 5.86 12.21
N MET A 174 5.83 6.99 12.94
CA MET A 174 6.79 7.31 14.02
C MET A 174 6.59 6.42 15.25
N ALA A 175 5.38 5.87 15.43
CA ALA A 175 5.07 4.97 16.52
C ALA A 175 5.49 3.53 16.20
N TYR A 176 5.98 2.84 17.23
CA TYR A 176 6.44 1.46 17.11
C TYR A 176 5.37 0.54 16.52
N SER A 177 5.65 -0.04 15.37
CA SER A 177 4.73 -0.92 14.62
C SER A 177 3.30 -0.38 14.52
N GLY A 178 3.14 0.94 14.48
CA GLY A 178 1.84 1.61 14.36
C GLY A 178 1.00 1.67 15.63
N ARG A 179 1.51 1.25 16.79
CA ARG A 179 0.84 1.44 18.09
C ARG A 179 1.16 2.83 18.65
N CYS A 180 0.18 3.72 18.64
CA CYS A 180 0.37 5.13 18.95
C CYS A 180 -0.71 5.68 19.88
N MET A 181 -0.29 6.43 20.91
CA MET A 181 -1.19 7.17 21.77
C MET A 181 -1.27 8.67 21.43
N LEU A 182 -0.35 9.18 20.61
CA LEU A 182 -0.21 10.62 20.37
C LEU A 182 -1.48 11.23 19.77
N SER A 183 -2.14 10.52 18.84
CA SER A 183 -3.39 10.97 18.24
C SER A 183 -4.52 11.06 19.29
N ALA A 184 -4.70 10.01 20.09
CA ALA A 184 -5.70 10.01 21.16
C ALA A 184 -5.43 11.10 22.19
N TYR A 185 -4.17 11.28 22.58
CA TYR A 185 -3.77 12.28 23.58
C TYR A 185 -4.00 13.72 23.11
N LEU A 186 -3.64 14.04 21.87
CA LEU A 186 -3.75 15.41 21.33
C LEU A 186 -5.13 15.76 20.79
N THR A 187 -5.92 14.78 20.35
CA THR A 187 -7.16 15.03 19.60
C THR A 187 -8.37 14.23 20.04
N GLY A 188 -8.20 13.29 20.97
CA GLY A 188 -9.24 12.33 21.33
C GLY A 188 -9.50 11.21 20.29
N ARG A 189 -8.81 11.23 19.13
CA ARG A 189 -8.99 10.24 18.05
C ARG A 189 -8.04 9.06 18.24
N ASP A 190 -8.57 7.84 18.38
CA ASP A 190 -7.79 6.64 18.71
C ASP A 190 -7.21 5.98 17.45
N ALA A 191 -5.92 6.19 17.23
CA ALA A 191 -5.17 5.60 16.12
C ALA A 191 -5.17 4.05 16.14
N ASN A 192 -5.22 3.44 17.33
CA ASN A 192 -5.22 1.98 17.50
C ASN A 192 -6.59 1.34 17.16
N ARG A 193 -7.60 2.18 16.93
CA ARG A 193 -8.95 1.79 16.49
C ARG A 193 -9.29 2.32 15.10
N GLY A 194 -8.30 2.83 14.38
CA GLY A 194 -8.44 3.26 12.98
C GLY A 194 -8.72 4.74 12.78
N ASP A 195 -8.80 5.56 13.83
CA ASP A 195 -9.07 6.99 13.75
C ASP A 195 -7.83 7.82 14.10
N CYS A 196 -6.83 7.81 13.21
CA CYS A 196 -5.59 8.54 13.39
C CYS A 196 -5.68 9.96 12.80
N ALA A 197 -5.42 11.00 13.64
CA ALA A 197 -5.32 12.39 13.20
C ALA A 197 -3.97 12.75 12.57
N GLN A 198 -3.01 11.81 12.52
CA GLN A 198 -1.64 12.00 12.02
C GLN A 198 -0.86 13.15 12.68
N PRO A 199 -0.86 13.32 14.02
CA PRO A 199 -0.17 14.45 14.65
C PRO A 199 1.35 14.39 14.46
N CYS A 200 1.92 13.22 14.21
CA CYS A 200 3.33 13.09 13.84
C CYS A 200 3.72 13.86 12.54
N ARG A 201 2.73 14.36 11.79
CA ARG A 201 2.91 15.16 10.57
C ARG A 201 2.71 16.67 10.80
N TRP A 202 2.43 17.08 12.04
CA TRP A 202 2.23 18.48 12.38
C TRP A 202 3.57 19.17 12.66
N ARG A 203 3.59 20.50 12.55
CA ARG A 203 4.69 21.32 13.03
C ARG A 203 4.62 21.44 14.52
N PHE A 204 5.74 21.25 15.19
CA PHE A 204 5.87 21.38 16.64
C PHE A 204 6.92 22.42 17.01
N ARG A 205 6.65 23.15 18.10
CA ARG A 205 7.65 23.89 18.86
C ARG A 205 7.72 23.23 20.24
N ILE A 206 8.82 22.56 20.54
CA ILE A 206 9.01 21.88 21.81
C ILE A 206 10.09 22.61 22.62
N ARG A 207 9.76 22.96 23.85
CA ARG A 207 10.67 23.57 24.81
C ARG A 207 10.63 22.79 26.12
N GLU A 208 11.78 22.33 26.59
CA GLU A 208 11.91 21.79 27.94
C GLU A 208 12.20 22.92 28.92
N ALA A 209 11.32 23.14 29.90
CA ALA A 209 11.45 24.24 30.87
C ALA A 209 12.48 23.97 31.98
N GLY A 210 12.89 22.72 32.20
CA GLY A 210 13.71 22.29 33.30
C GLY A 210 15.21 22.11 33.00
N ARG A 211 15.61 22.15 31.73
CA ARG A 211 17.01 22.04 31.30
C ARG A 211 17.44 23.29 30.57
N PRO A 212 18.30 24.14 31.18
CA PRO A 212 18.96 25.22 30.48
C PRO A 212 20.02 24.60 29.55
N GLY A 213 19.66 24.37 28.30
CA GLY A 213 20.51 23.87 27.24
C GLY A 213 20.00 24.41 25.92
N PRO A 214 20.70 24.17 24.80
CA PRO A 214 20.17 24.57 23.50
C PRO A 214 18.74 24.06 23.39
N GLU A 215 17.84 24.94 23.01
CA GLU A 215 16.48 24.52 22.58
C GLU A 215 16.67 23.31 21.70
N TRP A 216 15.87 22.27 21.89
CA TRP A 216 15.74 21.20 20.89
C TRP A 216 15.09 21.83 19.67
N SER A 217 15.79 22.77 19.08
CA SER A 217 15.55 23.25 17.77
C SER A 217 16.15 22.18 16.84
N ALA A 218 15.33 21.26 16.35
CA ALA A 218 15.49 20.96 14.98
C ALA A 218 15.58 22.32 14.31
N GLU A 219 16.67 22.63 13.59
CA GLU A 219 16.88 23.90 12.90
C GLU A 219 15.73 24.15 11.96
N ALA A 220 14.67 24.68 12.49
CA ALA A 220 13.46 25.00 11.80
C ALA A 220 13.37 26.50 11.86
N GLY A 221 13.03 27.11 10.75
CA GLY A 221 12.77 28.50 10.66
C GLY A 221 11.78 28.99 11.74
N GLU A 222 11.50 30.27 11.80
CA GLU A 222 10.64 30.92 12.80
C GLU A 222 9.28 30.23 13.04
N ASP A 223 8.85 29.35 12.10
CA ASP A 223 7.54 28.68 12.11
C ASP A 223 7.49 27.30 12.80
N GLY A 224 8.60 26.73 13.30
CA GLY A 224 8.66 25.41 13.94
C GLY A 224 9.15 24.29 13.00
N ALA A 225 9.30 23.05 13.52
CA ALA A 225 9.86 21.89 12.82
C ALA A 225 8.91 20.69 12.76
N TYR A 226 9.14 19.82 11.78
CA TYR A 226 8.47 18.52 11.63
C TYR A 226 9.26 17.42 12.36
N LEU A 227 9.19 17.39 13.69
CA LEU A 227 10.04 16.54 14.53
C LEU A 227 9.80 15.04 14.41
N PHE A 228 8.60 14.64 14.02
CA PHE A 228 8.17 13.24 13.98
C PHE A 228 7.80 12.77 12.56
N ASN A 229 8.27 13.46 11.54
CA ASN A 229 7.87 13.23 10.18
C ASN A 229 8.79 12.20 9.50
N ALA A 230 8.52 10.91 9.71
CA ALA A 230 9.25 9.84 9.06
C ALA A 230 9.18 9.94 7.53
N MET A 231 10.29 9.63 6.84
CA MET A 231 10.35 9.45 5.39
C MET A 231 9.45 8.29 4.96
N ASP A 232 9.02 8.29 3.72
CA ASP A 232 8.27 7.15 3.17
C ASP A 232 9.23 6.01 2.78
N LEU A 233 8.82 4.78 3.03
CA LEU A 233 9.62 3.59 2.70
C LEU A 233 9.60 3.33 1.20
N CYS A 234 10.78 3.04 0.62
CA CYS A 234 10.92 2.56 -0.75
C CYS A 234 12.09 1.57 -0.84
N MET A 235 11.75 0.28 -1.03
CA MET A 235 12.72 -0.82 -1.08
C MET A 235 12.82 -1.43 -2.48
N VAL A 236 12.34 -0.76 -3.53
CA VAL A 236 12.32 -1.31 -4.90
C VAL A 236 13.71 -1.65 -5.43
N GLU A 237 14.73 -0.92 -5.04
CA GLU A 237 16.12 -1.17 -5.41
C GLU A 237 16.79 -2.30 -4.61
N HIS A 238 16.10 -2.80 -3.57
CA HIS A 238 16.61 -3.78 -2.61
C HIS A 238 15.83 -5.12 -2.61
N ILE A 239 15.02 -5.39 -3.64
CA ILE A 239 14.19 -6.61 -3.71
C ILE A 239 15.04 -7.89 -3.65
N ALA A 240 16.22 -7.90 -4.23
CA ALA A 240 17.15 -9.04 -4.16
C ALA A 240 17.66 -9.31 -2.73
N ALA A 241 17.90 -8.25 -1.95
CA ALA A 241 18.32 -8.37 -0.55
C ALA A 241 17.18 -8.89 0.32
N LEU A 242 15.96 -8.37 0.12
CA LEU A 242 14.75 -8.81 0.84
C LEU A 242 14.39 -10.28 0.54
N ASP A 243 14.49 -10.69 -0.73
CA ASP A 243 14.24 -12.08 -1.14
C ASP A 243 15.26 -13.05 -0.49
N ARG A 244 16.56 -12.69 -0.50
CA ARG A 244 17.59 -13.49 0.16
C ARG A 244 17.47 -13.55 1.67
N ALA A 245 16.93 -12.50 2.29
CA ALA A 245 16.60 -12.52 3.73
C ALA A 245 15.43 -13.48 4.06
N GLY A 246 14.83 -14.10 3.03
CA GLY A 246 13.76 -15.07 3.17
C GLY A 246 12.38 -14.48 3.42
N ILE A 247 12.16 -13.25 2.98
CA ILE A 247 10.84 -12.60 3.00
C ILE A 247 10.01 -13.17 1.84
N GLY A 248 8.93 -13.87 2.18
CA GLY A 248 8.04 -14.52 1.20
C GLY A 248 6.91 -13.64 0.68
N SER A 249 6.67 -12.46 1.28
CA SER A 249 5.63 -11.52 0.84
C SER A 249 6.07 -10.07 1.01
N PHE A 250 6.01 -9.31 -0.08
CA PHE A 250 6.34 -7.89 -0.18
C PHE A 250 5.07 -7.05 -0.10
N LYS A 251 4.89 -6.36 1.01
CA LYS A 251 3.67 -5.59 1.30
C LYS A 251 3.81 -4.11 0.99
N ILE A 252 2.90 -3.59 0.18
CA ILE A 252 2.77 -2.16 -0.08
C ILE A 252 1.76 -1.56 0.91
N GLU A 253 2.13 -0.50 1.64
CA GLU A 253 1.18 0.31 2.41
C GLU A 253 0.52 1.35 1.49
N GLY A 254 -0.76 1.64 1.72
CA GLY A 254 -1.46 2.64 0.93
C GLY A 254 -2.98 2.45 0.85
N ARG A 255 -3.59 1.74 1.78
CA ARG A 255 -5.03 1.45 1.75
C ARG A 255 -5.93 2.69 1.73
N ALA A 256 -5.46 3.81 2.29
CA ALA A 256 -6.17 5.09 2.33
C ALA A 256 -5.79 6.08 1.21
N THR A 257 -4.88 5.72 0.32
CA THR A 257 -4.43 6.58 -0.79
C THR A 257 -5.43 6.57 -1.96
N ALA A 258 -5.29 7.48 -2.92
CA ALA A 258 -6.06 7.42 -4.17
C ALA A 258 -5.65 6.23 -5.04
N ALA A 259 -6.52 5.76 -5.94
CA ALA A 259 -6.28 4.59 -6.79
C ALA A 259 -5.01 4.69 -7.66
N TYR A 260 -4.57 5.89 -8.01
CA TYR A 260 -3.31 6.11 -8.73
C TYR A 260 -2.07 5.66 -7.95
N TYR A 261 -2.11 5.74 -6.62
CA TYR A 261 -0.99 5.29 -5.80
C TYR A 261 -0.76 3.77 -5.91
N PRO A 262 -1.75 2.89 -5.62
CA PRO A 262 -1.55 1.46 -5.83
C PRO A 262 -1.30 1.12 -7.31
N ALA A 263 -1.88 1.84 -8.30
CA ALA A 263 -1.59 1.62 -9.70
C ALA A 263 -0.08 1.69 -10.00
N ALA A 264 0.54 2.81 -9.67
CA ALA A 264 1.96 3.02 -9.98
C ALA A 264 2.89 2.21 -9.06
N ALA A 265 2.59 2.10 -7.77
CA ALA A 265 3.42 1.33 -6.84
C ALA A 265 3.40 -0.17 -7.17
N VAL A 266 2.21 -0.77 -7.39
CA VAL A 266 2.11 -2.18 -7.77
C VAL A 266 2.77 -2.44 -9.11
N ASN A 267 2.54 -1.56 -10.11
CA ASN A 267 3.19 -1.67 -11.42
C ASN A 267 4.73 -1.66 -11.31
N ALA A 268 5.27 -0.73 -10.56
CA ALA A 268 6.72 -0.61 -10.37
C ALA A 268 7.31 -1.84 -9.68
N TYR A 269 6.73 -2.28 -8.55
CA TYR A 269 7.21 -3.47 -7.85
C TYR A 269 7.01 -4.74 -8.66
N ARG A 270 5.89 -4.90 -9.37
CA ARG A 270 5.65 -6.04 -10.25
C ARG A 270 6.68 -6.09 -11.38
N ALA A 271 6.92 -4.98 -12.05
CA ALA A 271 7.93 -4.90 -13.11
C ALA A 271 9.36 -5.19 -12.58
N ALA A 272 9.70 -4.69 -11.40
CA ALA A 272 10.99 -4.97 -10.76
C ALA A 272 11.14 -6.45 -10.42
N MET A 273 10.12 -7.06 -9.78
CA MET A 273 10.13 -8.48 -9.41
C MET A 273 10.15 -9.40 -10.64
N ASP A 274 9.43 -9.06 -11.71
CA ASP A 274 9.45 -9.82 -12.96
C ASP A 274 10.79 -9.73 -13.67
N SER A 275 11.39 -8.54 -13.69
CA SER A 275 12.74 -8.32 -14.24
C SER A 275 13.81 -9.06 -13.42
N TYR A 276 13.71 -9.04 -12.09
CA TYR A 276 14.55 -9.80 -11.19
C TYR A 276 14.47 -11.31 -11.45
N ALA A 277 13.25 -11.85 -11.54
CA ALA A 277 13.04 -13.26 -11.85
C ALA A 277 13.53 -13.64 -13.25
N ALA A 278 13.30 -12.80 -14.25
CA ALA A 278 13.78 -13.03 -15.62
C ALA A 278 15.30 -13.05 -15.72
N ALA A 279 15.99 -12.30 -14.84
CA ALA A 279 17.45 -12.32 -14.72
C ALA A 279 17.99 -13.54 -13.95
N GLY A 280 17.13 -14.40 -13.39
CA GLY A 280 17.54 -15.57 -12.59
C GLY A 280 17.85 -15.24 -11.13
N CYS A 281 17.21 -14.20 -10.57
CA CYS A 281 17.32 -13.78 -9.17
C CYS A 281 18.76 -13.49 -8.70
N PRO A 282 19.57 -12.67 -9.44
CA PRO A 282 20.95 -12.42 -9.08
C PRO A 282 21.08 -11.57 -7.82
N ALA A 283 22.15 -11.79 -7.05
CA ALA A 283 22.40 -11.05 -5.81
C ALA A 283 22.69 -9.55 -6.03
N ASP A 284 23.28 -9.23 -7.17
CA ASP A 284 23.68 -7.89 -7.63
C ASP A 284 22.67 -7.28 -8.62
N TYR A 285 21.41 -7.68 -8.51
CA TYR A 285 20.34 -7.16 -9.35
C TYR A 285 20.24 -5.63 -9.24
N VAL A 286 20.18 -5.00 -10.40
CA VAL A 286 19.96 -3.55 -10.53
C VAL A 286 18.61 -3.32 -11.18
N VAL A 287 17.73 -2.59 -10.47
CA VAL A 287 16.40 -2.26 -10.99
C VAL A 287 16.53 -1.30 -12.19
N PRO A 288 15.77 -1.50 -13.28
CA PRO A 288 15.70 -0.55 -14.38
C PRO A 288 15.29 0.86 -13.93
N ALA A 289 16.00 1.90 -14.40
CA ALA A 289 15.84 3.28 -13.93
C ALA A 289 14.38 3.80 -14.02
N TRP A 290 13.68 3.47 -15.10
CA TRP A 290 12.28 3.89 -15.28
C TRP A 290 11.35 3.43 -14.15
N ILE A 291 11.64 2.27 -13.52
CA ILE A 291 10.84 1.73 -12.41
C ILE A 291 10.98 2.63 -11.18
N ARG A 292 12.19 3.10 -10.89
CA ARG A 292 12.43 4.03 -9.79
C ARG A 292 11.75 5.38 -10.07
N GLU A 293 11.86 5.88 -11.30
CA GLU A 293 11.23 7.12 -11.74
C GLU A 293 9.69 7.09 -11.63
N GLU A 294 9.07 5.90 -11.82
CA GLU A 294 7.62 5.74 -11.65
C GLU A 294 7.17 6.02 -10.21
N LEU A 295 7.95 5.62 -9.23
CA LEU A 295 7.65 5.86 -7.82
C LEU A 295 7.81 7.34 -7.42
N ASP A 296 8.63 8.12 -8.12
CA ASP A 296 8.72 9.57 -7.92
C ASP A 296 7.52 10.34 -8.49
N LYS A 297 6.68 9.68 -9.30
CA LYS A 297 5.49 10.29 -9.91
C LYS A 297 4.22 10.17 -9.07
N ILE A 298 4.20 9.33 -8.05
CA ILE A 298 3.08 9.24 -7.10
C ILE A 298 3.24 10.25 -5.96
N SER A 299 2.20 10.44 -5.18
CA SER A 299 2.26 11.32 -4.00
C SER A 299 3.06 10.64 -2.89
N HIS A 300 4.18 11.21 -2.50
CA HIS A 300 5.08 10.65 -1.50
C HIS A 300 5.81 11.75 -0.70
N ARG A 301 6.42 11.40 0.43
CA ARG A 301 7.45 12.18 1.09
C ARG A 301 8.82 11.77 0.56
N PRO A 302 9.92 12.43 0.95
CA PRO A 302 11.24 11.90 0.65
C PRO A 302 11.32 10.40 0.99
N TYR A 303 11.91 9.63 0.09
CA TYR A 303 12.04 8.19 0.27
C TYR A 303 13.28 7.83 1.08
N GLY A 304 13.13 6.80 1.91
CA GLY A 304 14.20 6.17 2.65
C GLY A 304 13.98 4.66 2.74
N THR A 305 14.93 3.97 3.35
CA THR A 305 14.91 2.51 3.52
C THR A 305 14.38 2.06 4.89
N GLY A 306 13.77 2.99 5.66
CA GLY A 306 13.33 2.68 7.02
C GLY A 306 14.51 2.22 7.89
N PHE A 307 14.31 1.14 8.66
CA PHE A 307 15.33 0.56 9.53
C PHE A 307 16.18 -0.54 8.84
N TYR A 308 15.89 -0.92 7.61
CA TYR A 308 16.53 -2.06 6.96
C TYR A 308 18.06 -1.98 6.92
N PHE A 309 18.64 -0.78 6.79
CA PHE A 309 20.08 -0.56 6.71
C PHE A 309 20.61 0.36 7.82
N GLY A 310 19.86 0.57 8.88
CA GLY A 310 20.25 1.37 10.03
C GLY A 310 19.16 2.32 10.51
N PRO A 311 19.50 3.28 11.40
CA PRO A 311 18.54 4.25 11.92
C PRO A 311 17.90 5.06 10.79
N PRO A 312 16.55 5.21 10.77
CA PRO A 312 15.86 5.93 9.72
C PRO A 312 16.02 7.44 9.86
N GLU A 313 16.09 8.11 8.74
CA GLU A 313 16.07 9.56 8.68
C GLU A 313 14.65 10.13 8.82
N GLN A 314 14.57 11.41 9.24
CA GLN A 314 13.32 12.15 9.34
C GLN A 314 13.29 13.27 8.30
N ALA A 315 12.12 13.52 7.71
CA ALA A 315 11.90 14.65 6.80
C ALA A 315 11.53 15.90 7.61
N THR A 316 12.54 16.57 8.18
CA THR A 316 12.35 17.72 9.09
C THR A 316 12.01 19.02 8.39
N ASP A 317 12.35 19.15 7.11
CA ASP A 317 12.26 20.39 6.34
C ASP A 317 10.86 20.66 5.81
N SER A 318 10.09 19.60 5.52
CA SER A 318 8.78 19.70 4.92
C SER A 318 7.83 18.60 5.40
N GLY A 319 6.64 18.98 5.85
CA GLY A 319 5.53 18.04 6.13
C GLY A 319 4.66 17.74 4.91
N GLY A 320 4.94 18.37 3.77
CA GLY A 320 4.18 18.22 2.54
C GLY A 320 4.49 16.94 1.76
N TYR A 321 3.53 16.55 0.91
CA TYR A 321 3.76 15.52 -0.09
C TYR A 321 4.38 16.14 -1.36
N ILE A 322 5.36 15.43 -1.93
CA ILE A 322 5.84 15.65 -3.29
C ILE A 322 4.76 15.09 -4.22
N GLN A 323 4.21 15.91 -5.11
CA GLN A 323 3.15 15.49 -6.02
C GLN A 323 3.24 16.27 -7.34
N HIS A 324 4.04 15.76 -8.26
CA HIS A 324 4.31 16.40 -9.54
C HIS A 324 3.39 15.93 -10.67
N TYR A 325 2.62 14.86 -10.47
CA TYR A 325 1.73 14.28 -11.47
C TYR A 325 0.30 14.17 -10.96
N GLU A 326 -0.63 14.19 -11.90
CA GLU A 326 -2.06 13.95 -11.64
C GLU A 326 -2.65 13.03 -12.70
N VAL A 327 -3.71 12.31 -12.34
CA VAL A 327 -4.46 11.47 -13.27
C VAL A 327 -5.36 12.36 -14.13
N ALA A 328 -5.16 12.37 -15.44
CA ALA A 328 -6.01 13.08 -16.39
C ALA A 328 -7.30 12.31 -16.68
N ALA A 329 -7.19 11.01 -16.93
CA ALA A 329 -8.32 10.13 -17.28
C ALA A 329 -8.02 8.67 -16.95
N VAL A 330 -9.07 7.83 -16.98
CA VAL A 330 -8.97 6.36 -16.97
C VAL A 330 -9.53 5.84 -18.30
N THR A 331 -8.87 4.83 -18.86
CA THR A 331 -9.28 4.23 -20.14
C THR A 331 -10.51 3.34 -19.94
N GLU A 332 -11.47 3.43 -20.85
CA GLU A 332 -12.62 2.54 -20.90
C GLU A 332 -12.49 1.51 -22.04
N GLY A 333 -11.62 1.79 -23.00
CA GLY A 333 -11.35 0.92 -24.12
C GLY A 333 -10.61 1.63 -25.24
N TRP A 334 -10.30 0.85 -26.28
CA TRP A 334 -9.73 1.35 -27.53
C TRP A 334 -10.56 0.84 -28.70
N LYS A 335 -10.91 1.73 -29.60
CA LYS A 335 -11.70 1.39 -30.79
C LYS A 335 -11.30 2.27 -31.97
N GLU A 336 -11.01 1.64 -33.11
CA GLU A 336 -10.80 2.31 -34.39
C GLU A 336 -9.80 3.49 -34.36
N GLY A 337 -8.65 3.29 -33.66
CA GLY A 337 -7.63 4.33 -33.58
C GLY A 337 -7.91 5.39 -32.51
N ARG A 338 -8.90 5.18 -31.65
CA ARG A 338 -9.29 6.11 -30.61
C ARG A 338 -9.32 5.45 -29.24
N LEU A 339 -8.84 6.17 -28.25
CA LEU A 339 -8.88 5.79 -26.84
C LEU A 339 -10.14 6.37 -26.21
N LEU A 340 -10.98 5.51 -25.67
CA LEU A 340 -12.21 5.89 -24.94
C LEU A 340 -11.84 6.15 -23.47
N LEU A 341 -12.27 7.28 -22.92
CA LEU A 341 -11.81 7.79 -21.64
C LEU A 341 -12.94 8.25 -20.73
N SER A 342 -12.75 8.04 -19.45
CA SER A 342 -13.47 8.74 -18.38
C SER A 342 -12.52 9.74 -17.74
N GLN A 343 -12.79 11.02 -17.86
CA GLN A 343 -11.96 12.10 -17.35
C GLN A 343 -11.89 12.08 -15.80
N ARG A 344 -10.75 12.48 -15.23
CA ARG A 344 -10.56 12.65 -13.78
C ARG A 344 -10.16 14.08 -13.42
N ASN A 345 -9.22 14.66 -14.14
CA ASN A 345 -8.82 16.06 -14.01
C ASN A 345 -8.88 16.73 -15.38
N ARG A 346 -9.04 18.06 -15.37
CA ARG A 346 -9.12 18.88 -16.59
C ARG A 346 -7.84 18.74 -17.41
N PHE A 347 -7.95 18.49 -18.71
CA PHE A 347 -6.85 18.56 -19.68
C PHE A 347 -7.35 19.06 -21.04
N ALA A 348 -6.43 19.47 -21.89
CA ALA A 348 -6.73 20.12 -23.17
C ALA A 348 -6.01 19.44 -24.33
N ALA A 349 -6.46 19.74 -25.54
CA ALA A 349 -5.75 19.37 -26.76
C ALA A 349 -4.33 19.96 -26.74
N GLY A 350 -3.33 19.15 -27.10
CA GLY A 350 -1.91 19.50 -27.04
C GLY A 350 -1.21 19.12 -25.73
N ASP A 351 -1.95 18.77 -24.67
CA ASP A 351 -1.34 18.33 -23.41
C ASP A 351 -0.53 17.05 -23.62
N ARG A 352 0.62 16.97 -22.93
CA ARG A 352 1.44 15.75 -22.88
C ARG A 352 0.92 14.83 -21.81
N LEU A 353 0.50 13.66 -22.19
CA LEU A 353 0.01 12.61 -21.32
C LEU A 353 0.97 11.41 -21.33
N GLU A 354 0.87 10.61 -20.28
CA GLU A 354 1.53 9.29 -20.19
C GLU A 354 0.45 8.23 -19.93
N ILE A 355 0.44 7.16 -20.71
CA ILE A 355 -0.39 5.97 -20.47
C ILE A 355 0.38 5.03 -19.56
N LEU A 356 -0.18 4.67 -18.42
CA LEU A 356 0.42 3.76 -17.45
C LEU A 356 -0.02 2.32 -17.75
N GLU A 357 0.60 1.68 -18.76
CA GLU A 357 0.35 0.27 -19.08
C GLU A 357 1.04 -0.68 -18.08
N PRO A 358 0.40 -1.80 -17.68
CA PRO A 358 1.01 -2.77 -16.79
C PRO A 358 2.34 -3.37 -17.32
N GLY A 359 3.34 -3.44 -16.45
CA GLY A 359 4.60 -4.15 -16.67
C GLY A 359 5.56 -3.51 -17.66
N ARG A 360 5.35 -2.26 -18.07
CA ARG A 360 6.22 -1.56 -19.04
C ARG A 360 6.43 -0.09 -18.71
N PRO A 361 7.45 0.57 -19.29
CA PRO A 361 7.61 2.02 -19.20
C PRO A 361 6.34 2.77 -19.67
N PRO A 362 6.05 3.95 -19.11
CA PRO A 362 4.89 4.74 -19.52
C PRO A 362 4.98 5.11 -20.99
N ILE A 363 3.86 5.07 -21.68
CA ILE A 363 3.77 5.37 -23.11
C ILE A 363 3.39 6.85 -23.25
N PRO A 364 4.26 7.70 -23.86
CA PRO A 364 3.94 9.10 -24.08
C PRO A 364 2.84 9.25 -25.13
N LEU A 365 1.91 10.17 -24.90
CA LEU A 365 0.81 10.48 -25.79
C LEU A 365 0.56 12.00 -25.78
N ILE A 366 0.31 12.59 -26.95
CA ILE A 366 -0.21 13.95 -27.06
C ILE A 366 -1.73 13.86 -27.17
N ALA A 367 -2.44 14.63 -26.35
CA ALA A 367 -3.90 14.72 -26.43
C ALA A 367 -4.30 15.41 -27.75
N ALA A 368 -4.66 14.61 -28.74
CA ALA A 368 -5.03 15.09 -30.06
C ALA A 368 -6.45 14.64 -30.44
N GLU A 369 -7.11 15.41 -31.28
CA GLU A 369 -8.43 15.08 -31.83
C GLU A 369 -9.44 14.69 -30.74
N LEU A 370 -9.58 15.54 -29.72
CA LEU A 370 -10.52 15.30 -28.62
C LEU A 370 -11.96 15.38 -29.15
N LEU A 371 -12.74 14.34 -28.84
CA LEU A 371 -14.19 14.32 -29.08
C LEU A 371 -14.90 14.09 -27.77
N ASP A 372 -16.05 14.73 -27.55
CA ASP A 372 -16.94 14.44 -26.43
C ASP A 372 -17.65 13.07 -26.57
N GLY A 373 -18.52 12.75 -25.62
CA GLY A 373 -19.28 11.48 -25.63
C GLY A 373 -20.27 11.34 -26.78
N GLU A 374 -20.60 12.45 -27.47
CA GLU A 374 -21.50 12.49 -28.62
C GLU A 374 -20.71 12.53 -29.96
N GLY A 375 -19.38 12.60 -29.90
CA GLY A 375 -18.49 12.64 -31.06
C GLY A 375 -18.21 14.03 -31.60
N HIS A 376 -18.58 15.10 -30.91
CA HIS A 376 -18.27 16.46 -31.33
C HIS A 376 -16.84 16.86 -30.93
N PRO A 377 -16.11 17.59 -31.79
CA PRO A 377 -14.77 18.10 -31.45
C PRO A 377 -14.79 19.05 -30.27
N ILE A 378 -13.87 18.83 -29.35
CA ILE A 378 -13.65 19.70 -28.18
C ILE A 378 -12.17 20.05 -28.05
N THR A 379 -11.88 21.19 -27.44
CA THR A 379 -10.50 21.62 -27.17
C THR A 379 -10.05 21.32 -25.73
N THR A 380 -11.00 21.04 -24.86
CA THR A 380 -10.75 20.82 -23.42
C THR A 380 -11.74 19.80 -22.87
N ALA A 381 -11.30 18.95 -21.96
CA ALA A 381 -12.12 18.08 -21.14
C ALA A 381 -12.31 18.73 -19.75
N PRO A 382 -13.40 19.48 -19.50
CA PRO A 382 -13.52 20.34 -18.32
C PRO A 382 -14.18 19.68 -17.10
N HIS A 383 -14.94 18.61 -17.28
CA HIS A 383 -15.83 18.08 -16.24
C HIS A 383 -15.39 16.70 -15.74
N PRO A 384 -15.30 16.49 -14.40
CA PRO A 384 -15.03 15.17 -13.84
C PRO A 384 -16.00 14.11 -14.37
N THR A 385 -15.47 12.91 -14.65
CA THR A 385 -16.21 11.77 -15.19
C THR A 385 -16.79 11.94 -16.61
N MET A 386 -16.49 13.05 -17.28
CA MET A 386 -16.88 13.25 -18.69
C MET A 386 -16.36 12.12 -19.55
N LYS A 387 -17.23 11.56 -20.40
CA LYS A 387 -16.85 10.60 -21.42
C LYS A 387 -16.31 11.35 -22.63
N LEU A 388 -15.18 10.90 -23.11
CA LEU A 388 -14.53 11.50 -24.28
C LEU A 388 -13.66 10.47 -24.99
N SER A 389 -13.19 10.83 -26.17
CA SER A 389 -12.17 10.05 -26.88
C SER A 389 -11.07 10.95 -27.44
N LEU A 390 -9.89 10.37 -27.64
CA LEU A 390 -8.78 11.02 -28.33
C LEU A 390 -8.08 10.04 -29.27
N ALA A 391 -7.34 10.57 -30.26
CA ALA A 391 -6.57 9.76 -31.18
C ALA A 391 -5.46 9.00 -30.45
N CYS A 392 -5.39 7.69 -30.67
CA CYS A 392 -4.35 6.81 -30.13
C CYS A 392 -4.05 5.69 -31.15
N PRO A 393 -2.80 5.61 -31.67
CA PRO A 393 -2.49 4.73 -32.80
C PRO A 393 -2.41 3.25 -32.45
N HIS A 394 -2.40 2.90 -31.16
CA HIS A 394 -2.26 1.52 -30.70
C HIS A 394 -3.29 1.18 -29.61
N PRO A 395 -3.70 -0.09 -29.52
CA PRO A 395 -4.58 -0.55 -28.47
C PRO A 395 -4.01 -0.31 -27.08
N VAL A 396 -4.89 0.01 -26.13
CA VAL A 396 -4.57 0.26 -24.73
C VAL A 396 -5.49 -0.58 -23.85
N THR A 397 -4.95 -1.12 -22.78
CA THR A 397 -5.71 -1.94 -21.82
C THR A 397 -6.81 -1.10 -21.15
N PRO A 398 -8.07 -1.58 -21.09
CA PRO A 398 -9.12 -0.92 -20.33
C PRO A 398 -8.79 -0.85 -18.83
N GLY A 399 -9.14 0.27 -18.19
CA GLY A 399 -8.89 0.50 -16.77
C GLY A 399 -7.54 1.13 -16.45
N VAL A 400 -6.61 1.23 -17.39
CA VAL A 400 -5.32 1.89 -17.13
C VAL A 400 -5.48 3.41 -17.04
N MET A 401 -4.55 4.04 -16.34
CA MET A 401 -4.60 5.47 -16.09
C MET A 401 -3.78 6.25 -17.10
N LEU A 402 -4.32 7.39 -17.54
CA LEU A 402 -3.57 8.45 -18.20
C LEU A 402 -3.23 9.51 -17.16
N ARG A 403 -1.99 9.93 -17.14
CA ARG A 403 -1.52 10.99 -16.24
C ARG A 403 -0.77 12.07 -16.99
N ARG A 404 -0.58 13.21 -16.33
CA ARG A 404 0.26 14.29 -16.81
C ARG A 404 1.06 14.92 -15.66
N LYS A 405 2.14 15.60 -16.01
CA LYS A 405 2.85 16.48 -15.09
C LYS A 405 2.00 17.72 -14.82
N LYS A 406 1.94 18.16 -13.55
CA LYS A 406 1.26 19.40 -13.13
C LYS A 406 1.98 20.64 -13.61
#